data_af4440bbdfd1935da07a33b67b16f27c
#
_entry.id   af4440bbdfd1935da07a33b67b16f27c
#
_cell.length_a   1.000
_cell.length_b   1.000
_cell.length_c   1.000
_cell.angle_alpha   90.00
_cell.angle_beta   90.00
_cell.angle_gamma   90.00
#
_symmetry.space_group_name_H-M   'P 1'
#
loop_
_entity.id
_entity.type
_entity.pdbx_description
1 polymer ?
#
loop_
_entity_poly.entity_id
_entity_poly.type
_entity_poly.pdbx_seq_one_letter_code
_entity_poly.pdbx_strand_id
1 'polypeptide(L)'
;YIGAETAYRSVIELNPAHARGHSNFLYAIDFNTAYDVSDHQAERGRWYDMHGKSLASEIRPHENDPMPERRLRVGYVSADFRHHSATNGFGPMLLSYDQSNFDVVCYACNFEQDDVTDRFRAAATEWRDCARMGDAKLAAQIRDDNIDILVDLSGHSAGNRLLVFSRKPAPLQVTAWGFATGTGLPTIDYFLTDEIIAPESEHHLYAETIRFLPSHLPYMAPIPSPEVVEPPCLVKNCVTFGSFNRLEKMNDAALNAWSEILHRAPSSKLIIKSQALDHETAFREFNARMATAGIKQDRFELLGGNPQPEHLAKHGLVDIMLDPFPHGGGVSSACLLYTSDAADE
;
A
#
# COMPACT_ATOMS: atom_id res chain seq x y z
N TYR A 1 10.37 -6.71 13.43
CA TYR A 1 10.92 -5.66 12.57
C TYR A 1 12.40 -5.40 12.78
N ILE A 2 12.87 -5.22 14.02
CA ILE A 2 14.30 -4.96 14.34
C ILE A 2 15.20 -5.98 13.62
N GLY A 3 14.85 -7.27 13.62
CA GLY A 3 15.60 -8.29 12.90
C GLY A 3 15.58 -8.12 11.37
N ALA A 4 14.45 -7.73 10.79
CA ALA A 4 14.32 -7.50 9.35
C ALA A 4 15.09 -6.23 8.92
N GLU A 5 14.97 -5.16 9.69
CA GLU A 5 15.74 -3.93 9.47
C GLU A 5 17.26 -4.20 9.49
N THR A 6 17.75 -4.88 10.52
CA THR A 6 19.17 -5.24 10.63
C THR A 6 19.61 -6.10 9.44
N ALA A 7 18.81 -7.09 9.05
CA ALA A 7 19.12 -7.94 7.92
C ALA A 7 19.20 -7.16 6.59
N TYR A 8 18.25 -6.23 6.34
CA TYR A 8 18.28 -5.41 5.13
C TYR A 8 19.42 -4.39 5.12
N ARG A 9 19.80 -3.82 6.28
CA ARG A 9 21.01 -2.99 6.39
C ARG A 9 22.24 -3.79 5.98
N SER A 10 22.38 -5.02 6.49
CA SER A 10 23.49 -5.90 6.10
C SER A 10 23.48 -6.24 4.61
N VAL A 11 22.28 -6.40 3.98
CA VAL A 11 22.20 -6.58 2.52
C VAL A 11 22.72 -5.36 1.77
N ILE A 12 22.38 -4.15 2.20
CA ILE A 12 22.85 -2.91 1.56
C ILE A 12 24.36 -2.75 1.73
N GLU A 13 24.91 -3.07 2.89
CA GLU A 13 26.35 -3.01 3.19
C GLU A 13 27.15 -4.02 2.35
N LEU A 14 26.68 -5.27 2.26
CA LEU A 14 27.35 -6.35 1.53
C LEU A 14 27.21 -6.21 0.01
N ASN A 15 26.11 -5.67 -0.47
CA ASN A 15 25.84 -5.47 -1.88
C ASN A 15 25.10 -4.13 -2.11
N PRO A 16 25.85 -3.01 -2.15
CA PRO A 16 25.28 -1.67 -2.36
C PRO A 16 24.50 -1.50 -3.67
N ALA A 17 24.68 -2.39 -4.65
CA ALA A 17 23.94 -2.37 -5.91
C ALA A 17 22.57 -3.06 -5.83
N HIS A 18 22.18 -3.64 -4.69
CA HIS A 18 20.98 -4.44 -4.53
C HIS A 18 19.73 -3.57 -4.26
N ALA A 19 19.21 -2.88 -5.29
CA ALA A 19 18.10 -1.93 -5.19
C ALA A 19 16.84 -2.52 -4.50
N ARG A 20 16.50 -3.81 -4.76
CA ARG A 20 15.37 -4.47 -4.10
C ARG A 20 15.59 -4.61 -2.60
N GLY A 21 16.81 -4.95 -2.14
CA GLY A 21 17.11 -5.05 -0.72
C GLY A 21 16.98 -3.70 -0.02
N HIS A 22 17.38 -2.63 -0.70
CA HIS A 22 17.22 -1.27 -0.20
C HIS A 22 15.73 -0.83 -0.19
N SER A 23 14.93 -1.18 -1.21
CA SER A 23 13.48 -0.95 -1.18
C SER A 23 12.79 -1.73 -0.03
N ASN A 24 13.20 -2.97 0.22
CA ASN A 24 12.68 -3.73 1.35
C ASN A 24 13.07 -3.12 2.71
N PHE A 25 14.26 -2.52 2.80
CA PHE A 25 14.66 -1.75 3.98
C PHE A 25 13.75 -0.54 4.19
N LEU A 26 13.51 0.26 3.15
CA LEU A 26 12.58 1.39 3.18
C LEU A 26 11.19 0.95 3.65
N TYR A 27 10.68 -0.14 3.11
CA TYR A 27 9.40 -0.70 3.53
C TYR A 27 9.42 -1.16 5.00
N ALA A 28 10.53 -1.69 5.50
CA ALA A 28 10.65 -2.14 6.88
C ALA A 28 10.66 -0.99 7.89
N ILE A 29 11.32 0.12 7.57
CA ILE A 29 11.38 1.28 8.47
C ILE A 29 10.05 2.03 8.56
N ASP A 30 9.16 1.92 7.57
CA ASP A 30 7.80 2.49 7.62
C ASP A 30 6.95 1.94 8.80
N PHE A 31 7.35 0.83 9.41
CA PHE A 31 6.69 0.25 10.59
C PHE A 31 7.40 0.58 11.90
N ASN A 32 8.51 1.30 11.87
CA ASN A 32 9.32 1.58 13.04
C ASN A 32 9.11 3.01 13.51
N THR A 33 8.57 3.19 14.72
CA THR A 33 8.28 4.48 15.33
C THR A 33 9.54 5.31 15.68
N ALA A 34 10.74 4.76 15.50
CA ALA A 34 11.99 5.49 15.70
C ALA A 34 12.36 6.42 14.54
N TYR A 35 11.68 6.28 13.39
CA TYR A 35 11.90 7.11 12.20
C TYR A 35 10.75 8.10 12.05
N ASP A 36 11.07 9.34 11.75
CA ASP A 36 10.12 10.36 11.36
C ASP A 36 10.02 10.50 9.82
N VAL A 37 9.18 11.40 9.35
CA VAL A 37 9.00 11.61 7.89
C VAL A 37 10.28 12.10 7.22
N SER A 38 11.09 12.90 7.93
CA SER A 38 12.39 13.40 7.41
C SER A 38 13.38 12.26 7.19
N ASP A 39 13.46 11.33 8.15
CA ASP A 39 14.29 10.13 8.04
C ASP A 39 13.88 9.27 6.86
N HIS A 40 12.55 9.06 6.70
CA HIS A 40 11.99 8.28 5.61
C HIS A 40 12.32 8.90 4.25
N GLN A 41 12.14 10.21 4.08
CA GLN A 41 12.40 10.88 2.81
C GLN A 41 13.91 10.97 2.51
N ALA A 42 14.73 11.17 3.53
CA ALA A 42 16.18 11.14 3.38
C ALA A 42 16.68 9.77 2.88
N GLU A 43 16.16 8.68 3.42
CA GLU A 43 16.56 7.33 2.99
C GLU A 43 16.02 6.99 1.58
N ARG A 44 14.84 7.49 1.19
CA ARG A 44 14.34 7.41 -0.20
C ARG A 44 15.25 8.16 -1.18
N GLY A 45 15.67 9.36 -0.82
CA GLY A 45 16.66 10.13 -1.60
C GLY A 45 17.99 9.38 -1.72
N ARG A 46 18.45 8.72 -0.65
CA ARG A 46 19.63 7.86 -0.68
C ARG A 46 19.46 6.66 -1.62
N TRP A 47 18.28 6.03 -1.64
CA TRP A 47 17.96 4.99 -2.60
C TRP A 47 18.14 5.49 -4.04
N TYR A 48 17.60 6.67 -4.35
CA TYR A 48 17.77 7.26 -5.67
C TYR A 48 19.24 7.53 -6.00
N ASP A 49 20.00 8.13 -5.10
CA ASP A 49 21.43 8.44 -5.32
C ASP A 49 22.24 7.16 -5.62
N MET A 50 21.92 6.04 -4.95
CA MET A 50 22.63 4.78 -5.12
C MET A 50 22.22 4.01 -6.37
N HIS A 51 20.94 4.04 -6.76
CA HIS A 51 20.39 3.12 -7.77
C HIS A 51 19.81 3.82 -9.00
N GLY A 52 19.19 4.99 -8.84
CA GLY A 52 18.46 5.68 -9.90
C GLY A 52 19.28 6.74 -10.61
N LYS A 53 20.12 7.48 -9.89
CA LYS A 53 20.79 8.70 -10.37
C LYS A 53 21.66 8.49 -11.62
N SER A 54 22.38 7.37 -11.68
CA SER A 54 23.21 7.04 -12.85
C SER A 54 22.39 6.85 -14.14
N LEU A 55 21.12 6.45 -14.00
CA LEU A 55 20.19 6.20 -15.08
C LEU A 55 19.64 7.51 -15.70
N ALA A 56 19.83 8.63 -15.03
CA ALA A 56 19.48 9.95 -15.58
C ALA A 56 20.20 10.25 -16.92
N SER A 57 21.36 9.64 -17.16
CA SER A 57 22.07 9.74 -18.44
C SER A 57 21.34 9.04 -19.60
N GLU A 58 20.36 8.17 -19.31
CA GLU A 58 19.53 7.49 -20.31
C GLU A 58 18.27 8.29 -20.67
N ILE A 59 17.99 9.38 -19.96
CA ILE A 59 16.83 10.26 -20.24
C ILE A 59 17.03 10.92 -21.63
N ARG A 60 15.99 10.84 -22.44
CA ARG A 60 15.96 11.41 -23.79
C ARG A 60 14.79 12.39 -23.92
N PRO A 61 14.85 13.36 -24.83
CA PRO A 61 13.70 14.18 -25.17
C PRO A 61 12.47 13.33 -25.53
N HIS A 62 11.29 13.82 -25.23
CA HIS A 62 10.02 13.20 -25.60
C HIS A 62 9.48 13.82 -26.90
N GLU A 63 8.91 12.98 -27.74
CA GLU A 63 8.33 13.38 -29.04
C GLU A 63 6.79 13.44 -29.00
N ASN A 64 6.21 13.26 -27.80
CA ASN A 64 4.77 13.33 -27.58
C ASN A 64 4.21 14.69 -28.03
N ASP A 65 3.03 14.69 -28.64
CA ASP A 65 2.30 15.91 -28.96
C ASP A 65 1.94 16.66 -27.67
N PRO A 66 2.38 17.92 -27.46
CA PRO A 66 2.14 18.65 -26.23
C PRO A 66 0.69 19.17 -26.07
N MET A 67 -0.17 19.00 -27.07
CA MET A 67 -1.57 19.47 -27.01
C MET A 67 -2.35 18.68 -25.93
N PRO A 68 -2.85 19.33 -24.87
CA PRO A 68 -3.52 18.63 -23.76
C PRO A 68 -4.95 18.19 -24.09
N GLU A 69 -5.60 18.82 -25.08
CA GLU A 69 -7.00 18.57 -25.43
C GLU A 69 -7.20 17.33 -26.32
N ARG A 70 -6.14 16.67 -26.72
CA ARG A 70 -6.23 15.40 -27.43
C ARG A 70 -6.50 14.22 -26.46
N ARG A 71 -6.85 13.08 -26.97
CA ARG A 71 -6.91 11.85 -26.19
C ARG A 71 -5.51 11.49 -25.66
N LEU A 72 -5.36 11.43 -24.33
CA LEU A 72 -4.07 11.19 -23.68
C LEU A 72 -3.85 9.69 -23.43
N ARG A 73 -2.62 9.24 -23.56
CA ARG A 73 -2.23 7.86 -23.21
C ARG A 73 -1.65 7.80 -21.81
N VAL A 74 -2.34 7.09 -20.90
CA VAL A 74 -1.93 6.91 -19.51
C VAL A 74 -1.44 5.49 -19.30
N GLY A 75 -0.18 5.34 -18.94
CA GLY A 75 0.42 4.05 -18.61
C GLY A 75 0.41 3.80 -17.11
N TYR A 76 -0.05 2.65 -16.67
CA TYR A 76 -0.02 2.24 -15.27
C TYR A 76 0.95 1.07 -15.09
N VAL A 77 1.89 1.20 -14.16
CA VAL A 77 2.89 0.16 -13.86
C VAL A 77 2.62 -0.43 -12.48
N SER A 78 2.36 -1.73 -12.41
CA SER A 78 2.14 -2.42 -11.14
C SER A 78 2.56 -3.90 -11.18
N ALA A 79 3.00 -4.41 -10.04
CA ALA A 79 3.16 -5.84 -9.79
C ALA A 79 1.91 -6.49 -9.17
N ASP A 80 0.84 -5.70 -8.96
CA ASP A 80 -0.34 -6.10 -8.19
C ASP A 80 -1.66 -6.02 -8.96
N PHE A 81 -1.64 -6.15 -10.30
CA PHE A 81 -2.86 -6.34 -11.10
C PHE A 81 -3.44 -7.76 -10.90
N ARG A 82 -3.80 -8.08 -9.66
CA ARG A 82 -4.29 -9.37 -9.19
C ARG A 82 -5.04 -9.20 -7.88
N HIS A 83 -5.52 -10.28 -7.27
CA HIS A 83 -6.03 -10.23 -5.89
C HIS A 83 -4.94 -9.71 -4.93
N HIS A 84 -5.02 -8.45 -4.59
CA HIS A 84 -4.11 -7.75 -3.68
C HIS A 84 -4.80 -6.56 -3.03
N SER A 85 -4.37 -6.19 -1.82
CA SER A 85 -4.96 -5.03 -1.11
C SER A 85 -4.81 -3.71 -1.90
N ALA A 86 -3.68 -3.50 -2.58
CA ALA A 86 -3.45 -2.30 -3.39
C ALA A 86 -4.48 -2.14 -4.52
N THR A 87 -4.98 -3.24 -5.09
CA THR A 87 -6.02 -3.22 -6.14
C THR A 87 -7.32 -2.59 -5.68
N ASN A 88 -7.68 -2.72 -4.40
CA ASN A 88 -8.86 -2.04 -3.86
C ASN A 88 -8.65 -0.52 -3.78
N GLY A 89 -7.39 -0.07 -3.69
CA GLY A 89 -7.03 1.35 -3.69
C GLY A 89 -6.98 1.95 -5.10
N PHE A 90 -6.24 1.35 -6.05
CA PHE A 90 -6.10 1.93 -7.39
C PHE A 90 -7.14 1.44 -8.41
N GLY A 91 -7.83 0.34 -8.11
CA GLY A 91 -8.80 -0.29 -9.01
C GLY A 91 -9.89 0.64 -9.53
N PRO A 92 -10.54 1.46 -8.68
CA PRO A 92 -11.57 2.40 -9.12
C PRO A 92 -11.11 3.30 -10.28
N MET A 93 -9.86 3.78 -10.23
CA MET A 93 -9.32 4.67 -11.26
C MET A 93 -9.17 4.00 -12.62
N LEU A 94 -8.76 2.71 -12.62
CA LEU A 94 -8.55 1.95 -13.85
C LEU A 94 -9.84 1.34 -14.41
N LEU A 95 -10.84 1.12 -13.57
CA LEU A 95 -12.11 0.49 -13.97
C LEU A 95 -13.18 1.50 -14.38
N SER A 96 -12.99 2.81 -14.05
CA SER A 96 -14.00 3.87 -14.23
C SER A 96 -13.46 5.10 -14.97
N TYR A 97 -12.35 4.97 -15.73
CA TYR A 97 -11.80 6.11 -16.46
C TYR A 97 -12.67 6.50 -17.68
N ASP A 98 -12.57 7.76 -18.07
CA ASP A 98 -13.24 8.29 -19.26
C ASP A 98 -12.53 7.82 -20.55
N GLN A 99 -13.11 6.81 -21.19
CA GLN A 99 -12.59 6.21 -22.41
C GLN A 99 -12.66 7.14 -23.64
N SER A 100 -13.38 8.25 -23.58
CA SER A 100 -13.42 9.24 -24.66
C SER A 100 -12.17 10.13 -24.67
N ASN A 101 -11.59 10.39 -23.51
CA ASN A 101 -10.46 11.31 -23.33
C ASN A 101 -9.14 10.59 -23.02
N PHE A 102 -9.18 9.32 -22.63
CA PHE A 102 -7.98 8.58 -22.21
C PHE A 102 -7.86 7.22 -22.88
N ASP A 103 -6.65 6.87 -23.26
CA ASP A 103 -6.22 5.49 -23.57
C ASP A 103 -5.41 4.98 -22.38
N VAL A 104 -5.84 3.85 -21.79
CA VAL A 104 -5.15 3.24 -20.65
C VAL A 104 -4.32 2.06 -21.10
N VAL A 105 -3.01 2.09 -20.81
CA VAL A 105 -2.06 1.01 -21.06
C VAL A 105 -1.59 0.44 -19.71
N CYS A 106 -1.85 -0.83 -19.43
CA CYS A 106 -1.40 -1.49 -18.22
C CYS A 106 -0.10 -2.29 -18.48
N TYR A 107 0.94 -1.97 -17.73
CA TYR A 107 2.22 -2.70 -17.70
C TYR A 107 2.22 -3.64 -16.49
N ALA A 108 1.76 -4.87 -16.70
CA ALA A 108 1.61 -5.87 -15.66
C ALA A 108 2.95 -6.53 -15.33
N CYS A 109 3.45 -6.27 -14.13
CA CYS A 109 4.71 -6.81 -13.63
C CYS A 109 4.51 -8.00 -12.67
N ASN A 110 3.28 -8.48 -12.48
CA ASN A 110 2.92 -9.66 -11.69
C ASN A 110 3.13 -10.95 -12.47
N PHE A 111 3.62 -11.99 -11.79
CA PHE A 111 3.74 -13.35 -12.35
C PHE A 111 2.44 -14.15 -12.26
N GLU A 112 1.69 -13.94 -11.19
CA GLU A 112 0.41 -14.59 -10.93
C GLU A 112 -0.70 -13.80 -11.63
N GLN A 113 -1.62 -14.52 -12.25
CA GLN A 113 -2.80 -13.97 -12.93
C GLN A 113 -4.05 -14.65 -12.37
N ASP A 114 -5.11 -13.87 -12.17
CA ASP A 114 -6.38 -14.31 -11.62
C ASP A 114 -7.55 -13.54 -12.27
N ASP A 115 -8.78 -13.74 -11.78
CA ASP A 115 -9.96 -13.07 -12.28
C ASP A 115 -9.91 -11.53 -12.13
N VAL A 116 -9.22 -11.01 -11.12
CA VAL A 116 -8.96 -9.57 -10.98
C VAL A 116 -8.03 -9.09 -12.09
N THR A 117 -7.01 -9.88 -12.44
CA THR A 117 -6.13 -9.59 -13.60
C THR A 117 -6.96 -9.49 -14.89
N ASP A 118 -7.89 -10.41 -15.09
CA ASP A 118 -8.73 -10.42 -16.29
C ASP A 118 -9.67 -9.22 -16.35
N ARG A 119 -10.20 -8.77 -15.23
CA ARG A 119 -11.00 -7.54 -15.14
C ARG A 119 -10.21 -6.29 -15.56
N PHE A 120 -8.97 -6.13 -15.08
CA PHE A 120 -8.11 -5.00 -15.50
C PHE A 120 -7.71 -5.11 -16.98
N ARG A 121 -7.39 -6.32 -17.45
CA ARG A 121 -7.07 -6.55 -18.87
C ARG A 121 -8.24 -6.19 -19.78
N ALA A 122 -9.47 -6.50 -19.37
CA ALA A 122 -10.67 -6.17 -20.13
C ALA A 122 -11.01 -4.67 -20.13
N ALA A 123 -10.66 -3.95 -19.06
CA ALA A 123 -10.91 -2.51 -18.93
C ALA A 123 -9.86 -1.66 -19.64
N ALA A 124 -8.61 -2.13 -19.71
CA ALA A 124 -7.51 -1.39 -20.34
C ALA A 124 -7.66 -1.34 -21.86
N THR A 125 -7.25 -0.23 -22.48
CA THR A 125 -7.13 -0.11 -23.93
C THR A 125 -6.06 -1.06 -24.46
N GLU A 126 -4.95 -1.18 -23.75
CA GLU A 126 -3.86 -2.09 -24.08
C GLU A 126 -3.27 -2.73 -22.82
N TRP A 127 -2.79 -3.97 -22.97
CA TRP A 127 -2.17 -4.73 -21.89
C TRP A 127 -0.80 -5.24 -22.30
N ARG A 128 0.20 -5.06 -21.41
CA ARG A 128 1.58 -5.53 -21.59
C ARG A 128 1.98 -6.44 -20.44
N ASP A 129 2.28 -7.70 -20.71
CA ASP A 129 2.86 -8.62 -19.72
C ASP A 129 4.36 -8.36 -19.58
N CYS A 130 4.74 -7.71 -18.47
CA CYS A 130 6.09 -7.18 -18.24
C CYS A 130 6.85 -7.89 -17.11
N ALA A 131 6.28 -8.93 -16.49
CA ALA A 131 6.86 -9.60 -15.31
C ALA A 131 8.32 -10.08 -15.53
N ARG A 132 8.64 -10.52 -16.76
CA ARG A 132 9.97 -11.02 -17.12
C ARG A 132 10.84 -10.01 -17.88
N MET A 133 10.34 -8.80 -18.05
CA MET A 133 11.04 -7.75 -18.81
C MET A 133 11.99 -6.99 -17.89
N GLY A 134 13.25 -6.82 -18.31
CA GLY A 134 14.21 -5.97 -17.61
C GLY A 134 13.85 -4.49 -17.69
N ASP A 135 14.29 -3.70 -16.71
CA ASP A 135 13.86 -2.29 -16.56
C ASP A 135 14.21 -1.40 -17.78
N ALA A 136 15.40 -1.58 -18.38
CA ALA A 136 15.77 -0.83 -19.57
C ALA A 136 14.87 -1.14 -20.77
N LYS A 137 14.49 -2.42 -20.94
CA LYS A 137 13.59 -2.85 -22.01
C LYS A 137 12.16 -2.36 -21.77
N LEU A 138 11.69 -2.37 -20.52
CA LEU A 138 10.38 -1.85 -20.18
C LEU A 138 10.32 -0.32 -20.40
N ALA A 139 11.36 0.41 -20.02
CA ALA A 139 11.43 1.85 -20.28
C ALA A 139 11.42 2.16 -21.79
N ALA A 140 12.11 1.37 -22.60
CA ALA A 140 12.07 1.51 -24.07
C ALA A 140 10.65 1.24 -24.60
N GLN A 141 9.98 0.15 -24.14
CA GLN A 141 8.63 -0.17 -24.55
C GLN A 141 7.62 0.93 -24.20
N ILE A 142 7.71 1.51 -23.00
CA ILE A 142 6.83 2.62 -22.56
C ILE A 142 7.02 3.83 -23.48
N ARG A 143 8.25 4.10 -23.87
CA ARG A 143 8.57 5.19 -24.82
C ARG A 143 8.02 4.90 -26.20
N ASP A 144 8.18 3.69 -26.72
CA ASP A 144 7.65 3.26 -28.03
C ASP A 144 6.11 3.27 -28.05
N ASP A 145 5.46 3.00 -26.91
CA ASP A 145 4.01 3.11 -26.74
C ASP A 145 3.54 4.59 -26.68
N ASN A 146 4.43 5.58 -26.73
CA ASN A 146 4.13 7.03 -26.66
C ASN A 146 3.24 7.40 -25.47
N ILE A 147 3.57 6.90 -24.27
CA ILE A 147 2.84 7.21 -23.05
C ILE A 147 3.05 8.68 -22.67
N ASP A 148 1.95 9.40 -22.43
CA ASP A 148 1.98 10.80 -22.02
C ASP A 148 2.16 10.97 -20.52
N ILE A 149 1.41 10.16 -19.76
CA ILE A 149 1.43 10.14 -18.29
C ILE A 149 1.72 8.71 -17.84
N LEU A 150 2.81 8.51 -17.13
CA LEU A 150 3.17 7.22 -16.57
C LEU A 150 2.93 7.23 -15.06
N VAL A 151 2.12 6.30 -14.55
CA VAL A 151 1.73 6.21 -13.16
C VAL A 151 2.38 5.00 -12.50
N ASP A 152 3.15 5.25 -11.45
CA ASP A 152 3.65 4.23 -10.54
C ASP A 152 2.57 3.88 -9.51
N LEU A 153 2.25 2.59 -9.40
CA LEU A 153 1.29 2.06 -8.44
C LEU A 153 1.93 1.17 -7.37
N SER A 154 3.25 1.22 -7.23
CA SER A 154 3.99 0.32 -6.35
C SER A 154 4.85 1.05 -5.31
N GLY A 155 5.40 2.21 -5.63
CA GLY A 155 6.40 2.86 -4.80
C GLY A 155 7.55 1.90 -4.48
N HIS A 156 7.97 1.82 -3.21
CA HIS A 156 9.00 0.88 -2.76
C HIS A 156 8.49 -0.51 -2.37
N SER A 157 7.23 -0.84 -2.65
CA SER A 157 6.69 -2.18 -2.37
C SER A 157 7.35 -3.27 -3.24
N ALA A 158 7.07 -4.53 -2.89
CA ALA A 158 7.65 -5.68 -3.61
C ALA A 158 7.24 -5.68 -5.10
N GLY A 159 8.21 -5.92 -5.97
CA GLY A 159 7.96 -5.95 -7.42
C GLY A 159 7.93 -4.58 -8.09
N ASN A 160 8.26 -3.51 -7.37
CA ASN A 160 8.34 -2.16 -7.94
C ASN A 160 9.30 -2.07 -9.14
N ARG A 161 9.08 -1.03 -9.94
CA ARG A 161 9.86 -0.76 -11.15
C ARG A 161 10.44 0.66 -11.15
N LEU A 162 10.84 1.19 -9.98
CA LEU A 162 11.36 2.55 -9.84
C LEU A 162 12.59 2.83 -10.71
N LEU A 163 13.38 1.81 -11.05
CA LEU A 163 14.47 1.95 -12.02
C LEU A 163 13.98 2.23 -13.45
N VAL A 164 12.73 1.90 -13.80
CA VAL A 164 12.08 2.33 -15.05
C VAL A 164 11.80 3.82 -14.97
N PHE A 165 11.19 4.28 -13.88
CA PHE A 165 10.87 5.69 -13.66
C PHE A 165 12.13 6.57 -13.58
N SER A 166 13.24 6.04 -13.07
CA SER A 166 14.53 6.73 -13.06
C SER A 166 15.06 7.03 -14.47
N ARG A 167 14.59 6.33 -15.51
CA ARG A 167 14.92 6.56 -16.94
C ARG A 167 13.99 7.55 -17.63
N LYS A 168 12.99 8.03 -16.92
CA LYS A 168 11.96 8.97 -17.39
C LYS A 168 11.44 8.63 -18.80
N PRO A 169 10.79 7.47 -19.00
CA PRO A 169 10.31 7.06 -20.32
C PRO A 169 9.08 7.82 -20.81
N ALA A 170 8.37 8.55 -19.94
CA ALA A 170 7.23 9.40 -20.30
C ALA A 170 7.48 10.86 -19.91
N PRO A 171 6.90 11.85 -20.63
CA PRO A 171 7.07 13.27 -20.33
C PRO A 171 6.57 13.65 -18.94
N LEU A 172 5.47 13.05 -18.48
CA LEU A 172 4.92 13.24 -17.14
C LEU A 172 4.91 11.90 -16.39
N GLN A 173 5.49 11.90 -15.19
CA GLN A 173 5.52 10.73 -14.31
C GLN A 173 4.90 11.05 -12.96
N VAL A 174 4.10 10.12 -12.45
CA VAL A 174 3.30 10.29 -11.26
C VAL A 174 3.44 9.05 -10.39
N THR A 175 3.47 9.20 -9.06
CA THR A 175 3.22 8.09 -8.12
C THR A 175 1.91 8.33 -7.38
N ALA A 176 1.11 7.27 -7.17
CA ALA A 176 -0.20 7.36 -6.55
C ALA A 176 -0.72 6.00 -6.06
N TRP A 177 -1.60 6.00 -5.09
CA TRP A 177 -2.48 4.92 -4.60
C TRP A 177 -1.83 3.61 -4.17
N GLY A 178 -0.68 3.23 -4.71
CA GLY A 178 -0.03 1.95 -4.36
C GLY A 178 0.88 2.04 -3.15
N PHE A 179 1.37 3.25 -2.84
CA PHE A 179 2.25 3.52 -1.71
C PHE A 179 2.05 4.94 -1.18
N ALA A 180 1.91 5.08 0.14
CA ALA A 180 1.41 6.31 0.74
C ALA A 180 2.50 7.37 1.08
N THR A 181 3.76 7.18 0.69
CA THR A 181 4.85 7.98 1.25
C THR A 181 5.81 8.59 0.23
N GLY A 182 5.43 8.65 -1.05
CA GLY A 182 6.30 9.10 -2.12
C GLY A 182 7.43 8.10 -2.45
N THR A 183 8.27 8.40 -3.41
CA THR A 183 9.33 7.51 -3.90
C THR A 183 10.74 8.02 -3.67
N GLY A 184 10.89 9.34 -3.50
CA GLY A 184 12.19 10.02 -3.42
C GLY A 184 12.90 10.14 -4.76
N LEU A 185 12.20 9.95 -5.89
CA LEU A 185 12.76 10.06 -7.23
C LEU A 185 12.49 11.44 -7.85
N PRO A 186 13.50 12.28 -8.11
CA PRO A 186 13.31 13.56 -8.80
C PRO A 186 12.82 13.41 -10.25
N THR A 187 12.83 12.20 -10.79
CA THR A 187 12.32 11.88 -12.13
C THR A 187 10.81 11.65 -12.16
N ILE A 188 10.17 11.47 -11.01
CA ILE A 188 8.72 11.47 -10.83
C ILE A 188 8.28 12.90 -10.51
N ASP A 189 7.41 13.46 -11.35
CA ASP A 189 7.05 14.88 -11.29
C ASP A 189 6.06 15.15 -10.15
N TYR A 190 5.08 14.25 -9.94
CA TYR A 190 4.03 14.44 -8.95
C TYR A 190 3.78 13.21 -8.07
N PHE A 191 3.51 13.48 -6.80
CA PHE A 191 2.88 12.55 -5.89
C PHE A 191 1.42 12.98 -5.65
N LEU A 192 0.47 12.15 -6.10
CA LEU A 192 -0.95 12.36 -5.87
C LEU A 192 -1.34 11.77 -4.52
N THR A 193 -1.77 12.62 -3.59
CA THR A 193 -2.09 12.26 -2.22
C THR A 193 -3.13 13.22 -1.64
N ASP A 194 -3.29 13.27 -0.33
CA ASP A 194 -4.14 14.23 0.37
C ASP A 194 -3.36 14.97 1.47
N GLU A 195 -4.00 15.98 2.06
CA GLU A 195 -3.39 16.84 3.08
C GLU A 195 -3.09 16.13 4.41
N ILE A 196 -3.71 14.96 4.65
CA ILE A 196 -3.49 14.17 5.87
C ILE A 196 -2.20 13.36 5.73
N ILE A 197 -2.00 12.76 4.55
CA ILE A 197 -0.80 11.94 4.27
C ILE A 197 0.44 12.81 4.09
N ALA A 198 0.32 13.95 3.39
CA ALA A 198 1.45 14.84 3.14
C ALA A 198 1.04 16.29 3.42
N PRO A 199 0.99 16.74 4.68
CA PRO A 199 0.65 18.10 5.04
C PRO A 199 1.63 19.10 4.42
N GLU A 200 1.17 20.32 4.12
CA GLU A 200 1.97 21.35 3.45
C GLU A 200 3.31 21.63 4.15
N SER A 201 3.35 21.52 5.47
CA SER A 201 4.57 21.70 6.27
C SER A 201 5.68 20.71 5.93
N GLU A 202 5.35 19.57 5.33
CA GLU A 202 6.28 18.49 5.00
C GLU A 202 6.64 18.42 3.49
N HIS A 203 5.97 19.22 2.63
CA HIS A 203 6.21 19.17 1.17
C HIS A 203 7.67 19.35 0.77
N HIS A 204 8.43 20.13 1.54
CA HIS A 204 9.86 20.37 1.31
C HIS A 204 10.75 19.13 1.49
N LEU A 205 10.24 18.07 2.09
CA LEU A 205 10.95 16.80 2.31
C LEU A 205 10.84 15.85 1.11
N TYR A 206 9.79 16.01 0.28
CA TYR A 206 9.53 15.13 -0.86
C TYR A 206 10.32 15.56 -2.10
N ALA A 207 10.75 14.58 -2.89
CA ALA A 207 11.40 14.83 -4.18
C ALA A 207 10.35 15.20 -5.25
N GLU A 208 9.15 14.66 -5.13
CA GLU A 208 8.02 14.91 -6.02
C GLU A 208 7.26 16.18 -5.62
N THR A 209 6.62 16.83 -6.59
CA THR A 209 5.66 17.89 -6.29
C THR A 209 4.35 17.29 -5.80
N ILE A 210 3.91 17.63 -4.60
CA ILE A 210 2.65 17.15 -4.03
C ILE A 210 1.46 17.78 -4.77
N ARG A 211 0.46 16.94 -5.10
CA ARG A 211 -0.83 17.37 -5.62
C ARG A 211 -1.94 16.69 -4.84
N PHE A 212 -2.83 17.47 -4.25
CA PHE A 212 -3.91 16.95 -3.44
C PHE A 212 -5.06 16.44 -4.29
N LEU A 213 -5.50 15.25 -3.93
CA LEU A 213 -6.77 14.64 -4.28
C LEU A 213 -7.73 14.80 -3.11
N PRO A 214 -9.05 14.68 -3.31
CA PRO A 214 -10.01 14.65 -2.22
C PRO A 214 -9.75 13.56 -1.19
N SER A 215 -9.17 12.42 -1.61
CA SER A 215 -8.70 11.34 -0.76
C SER A 215 -7.53 10.63 -1.41
N HIS A 216 -6.53 10.29 -0.62
CA HIS A 216 -5.40 9.45 -1.06
C HIS A 216 -5.84 8.03 -1.47
N LEU A 217 -6.86 7.50 -0.83
CA LEU A 217 -7.33 6.13 -1.03
C LEU A 217 -8.73 6.12 -1.67
N PRO A 218 -8.84 6.12 -3.01
CA PRO A 218 -10.08 5.74 -3.65
C PRO A 218 -10.32 4.25 -3.36
N TYR A 219 -11.42 3.92 -2.70
CA TYR A 219 -11.67 2.54 -2.26
C TYR A 219 -12.81 1.92 -3.07
N MET A 220 -12.58 0.70 -3.54
CA MET A 220 -13.60 -0.11 -4.21
C MET A 220 -14.22 -1.08 -3.19
N ALA A 221 -15.52 -0.90 -2.94
CA ALA A 221 -16.26 -1.81 -2.10
C ALA A 221 -16.19 -3.26 -2.65
N PRO A 222 -15.99 -4.25 -1.79
CA PRO A 222 -16.05 -5.64 -2.22
C PRO A 222 -17.47 -6.01 -2.66
N ILE A 223 -17.59 -6.83 -3.69
CA ILE A 223 -18.90 -7.34 -4.20
C ILE A 223 -18.85 -8.87 -4.21
N PRO A 224 -19.71 -9.57 -3.48
CA PRO A 224 -20.72 -9.03 -2.56
C PRO A 224 -20.13 -8.50 -1.25
N SER A 225 -20.73 -7.44 -0.72
CA SER A 225 -20.47 -6.98 0.67
C SER A 225 -21.33 -7.80 1.63
N PRO A 226 -20.84 -8.12 2.84
CA PRO A 226 -21.67 -8.75 3.86
C PRO A 226 -22.79 -7.80 4.30
N GLU A 227 -23.87 -8.38 4.83
CA GLU A 227 -24.91 -7.58 5.48
C GLU A 227 -24.36 -6.92 6.75
N VAL A 228 -24.79 -5.68 7.00
CA VAL A 228 -24.54 -4.96 8.24
C VAL A 228 -25.31 -5.67 9.38
N VAL A 229 -24.62 -5.87 10.48
CA VAL A 229 -25.21 -6.55 11.65
C VAL A 229 -25.27 -5.59 12.84
N GLU A 230 -26.20 -5.84 13.75
CA GLU A 230 -26.29 -5.10 15.01
C GLU A 230 -24.96 -5.18 15.80
N PRO A 231 -24.54 -4.09 16.45
CA PRO A 231 -23.32 -4.08 17.26
C PRO A 231 -23.30 -5.21 18.29
N PRO A 232 -22.24 -6.03 18.33
CA PRO A 232 -22.16 -7.17 19.25
C PRO A 232 -22.39 -6.81 20.72
N CYS A 233 -22.02 -5.61 21.15
CA CYS A 233 -22.18 -5.17 22.54
C CYS A 233 -23.64 -5.08 22.97
N LEU A 234 -24.59 -4.87 22.07
CA LEU A 234 -26.02 -4.83 22.39
C LEU A 234 -26.54 -6.21 22.81
N VAL A 235 -25.92 -7.29 22.30
CA VAL A 235 -26.30 -8.67 22.63
C VAL A 235 -25.43 -9.23 23.76
N LYS A 236 -24.10 -8.98 23.67
CA LYS A 236 -23.11 -9.56 24.61
C LYS A 236 -22.96 -8.77 25.91
N ASN A 237 -23.49 -7.55 25.95
CA ASN A 237 -23.34 -6.59 27.06
C ASN A 237 -21.85 -6.34 27.42
N CYS A 238 -20.99 -6.40 26.40
CA CYS A 238 -19.54 -6.20 26.52
C CYS A 238 -18.99 -5.70 25.18
N VAL A 239 -18.21 -4.64 25.22
CA VAL A 239 -17.57 -4.06 24.02
C VAL A 239 -16.46 -4.99 23.52
N THR A 240 -16.49 -5.29 22.24
CA THR A 240 -15.45 -6.04 21.54
C THR A 240 -14.64 -5.09 20.67
N PHE A 241 -13.37 -4.89 21.01
CA PHE A 241 -12.39 -4.24 20.14
C PHE A 241 -11.83 -5.23 19.12
N GLY A 242 -11.35 -4.74 17.97
CA GLY A 242 -10.72 -5.61 16.98
C GLY A 242 -9.59 -4.94 16.21
N SER A 243 -8.67 -5.75 15.69
CA SER A 243 -7.69 -5.31 14.70
C SER A 243 -7.44 -6.43 13.68
N PHE A 244 -7.82 -6.17 12.42
CA PHE A 244 -7.73 -7.15 11.32
C PHE A 244 -6.60 -6.77 10.36
N ASN A 245 -5.46 -6.45 10.94
CA ASN A 245 -4.26 -6.02 10.24
C ASN A 245 -3.19 -7.12 10.19
N ARG A 246 -2.19 -6.94 9.34
CA ARG A 246 -1.01 -7.80 9.37
C ARG A 246 -0.28 -7.64 10.70
N LEU A 247 0.20 -8.75 11.27
CA LEU A 247 0.90 -8.75 12.57
C LEU A 247 2.11 -7.81 12.58
N GLU A 248 2.68 -7.61 11.41
CA GLU A 248 3.80 -6.70 11.22
C GLU A 248 3.48 -5.25 11.56
N LYS A 249 2.28 -4.80 11.41
CA LYS A 249 1.85 -3.46 11.79
C LYS A 249 1.64 -3.29 13.30
N MET A 250 1.41 -4.40 14.00
CA MET A 250 1.10 -4.42 15.43
C MET A 250 2.38 -4.44 16.26
N ASN A 251 3.07 -3.30 16.34
CA ASN A 251 4.27 -3.14 17.15
C ASN A 251 3.95 -3.07 18.64
N ASP A 252 4.98 -3.07 19.49
CA ASP A 252 4.80 -3.09 20.95
C ASP A 252 4.15 -1.81 21.47
N ALA A 253 4.35 -0.66 20.81
CA ALA A 253 3.68 0.59 21.18
C ALA A 253 2.17 0.49 20.97
N ALA A 254 1.72 -0.10 19.86
CA ALA A 254 0.30 -0.34 19.59
C ALA A 254 -0.29 -1.34 20.62
N LEU A 255 0.41 -2.45 20.89
CA LEU A 255 -0.06 -3.44 21.88
C LEU A 255 -0.16 -2.85 23.29
N ASN A 256 0.78 -1.99 23.70
CA ASN A 256 0.73 -1.31 24.99
C ASN A 256 -0.45 -0.32 25.06
N ALA A 257 -0.72 0.42 24.00
CA ALA A 257 -1.88 1.32 23.94
C ALA A 257 -3.20 0.52 24.03
N TRP A 258 -3.30 -0.61 23.32
CA TRP A 258 -4.48 -1.48 23.39
C TRP A 258 -4.64 -2.13 24.77
N SER A 259 -3.55 -2.48 25.43
CA SER A 259 -3.55 -2.94 26.83
C SER A 259 -4.17 -1.90 27.76
N GLU A 260 -3.79 -0.64 27.61
CA GLU A 260 -4.36 0.46 28.40
C GLU A 260 -5.85 0.66 28.12
N ILE A 261 -6.29 0.54 26.86
CA ILE A 261 -7.73 0.57 26.51
C ILE A 261 -8.48 -0.53 27.25
N LEU A 262 -7.98 -1.77 27.21
CA LEU A 262 -8.60 -2.90 27.88
C LEU A 262 -8.61 -2.75 29.40
N HIS A 263 -7.61 -2.10 29.99
CA HIS A 263 -7.58 -1.77 31.42
C HIS A 263 -8.68 -0.78 31.80
N ARG A 264 -8.89 0.25 30.99
CA ARG A 264 -9.95 1.27 31.20
C ARG A 264 -11.35 0.73 30.92
N ALA A 265 -11.48 -0.34 30.14
CA ALA A 265 -12.73 -1.03 29.83
C ALA A 265 -12.68 -2.50 30.37
N PRO A 266 -12.85 -2.75 31.67
CA PRO A 266 -12.56 -4.06 32.29
C PRO A 266 -13.37 -5.24 31.75
N SER A 267 -14.59 -5.00 31.23
CA SER A 267 -15.45 -6.05 30.65
C SER A 267 -15.22 -6.28 29.15
N SER A 268 -14.41 -5.44 28.48
CA SER A 268 -14.20 -5.54 27.03
C SER A 268 -13.28 -6.69 26.63
N LYS A 269 -13.32 -7.05 25.37
CA LYS A 269 -12.42 -8.04 24.72
C LYS A 269 -11.76 -7.47 23.50
N LEU A 270 -10.69 -8.13 23.03
CA LEU A 270 -9.95 -7.77 21.81
C LEU A 270 -9.88 -8.97 20.87
N ILE A 271 -10.28 -8.81 19.62
CA ILE A 271 -10.09 -9.79 18.56
C ILE A 271 -8.95 -9.32 17.65
N ILE A 272 -7.94 -10.15 17.51
CA ILE A 272 -6.85 -9.95 16.53
C ILE A 272 -7.02 -10.96 15.41
N LYS A 273 -7.06 -10.49 14.16
CA LYS A 273 -7.19 -11.37 13.00
C LYS A 273 -6.09 -11.11 11.99
N SER A 274 -5.35 -12.16 11.65
CA SER A 274 -4.31 -12.12 10.62
C SER A 274 -4.07 -13.50 10.04
N GLN A 275 -3.87 -13.59 8.74
CA GLN A 275 -3.52 -14.86 8.08
C GLN A 275 -2.22 -15.47 8.64
N ALA A 276 -1.28 -14.64 9.09
CA ALA A 276 -0.04 -15.12 9.69
C ALA A 276 -0.27 -16.00 10.94
N LEU A 277 -1.43 -15.85 11.62
CA LEU A 277 -1.79 -16.65 12.79
C LEU A 277 -2.15 -18.11 12.47
N ASP A 278 -2.28 -18.47 11.19
CA ASP A 278 -2.40 -19.88 10.75
C ASP A 278 -1.10 -20.67 10.97
N HIS A 279 0.03 -19.96 11.10
CA HIS A 279 1.33 -20.57 11.38
C HIS A 279 1.56 -20.67 12.89
N GLU A 280 1.78 -21.86 13.40
CA GLU A 280 1.95 -22.16 14.84
C GLU A 280 3.03 -21.28 15.50
N THR A 281 4.15 -21.06 14.82
CA THR A 281 5.24 -20.19 15.34
C THR A 281 4.77 -18.77 15.50
N ALA A 282 4.14 -18.18 14.48
CA ALA A 282 3.64 -16.81 14.54
C ALA A 282 2.54 -16.64 15.61
N PHE A 283 1.63 -17.62 15.71
CA PHE A 283 0.61 -17.65 16.74
C PHE A 283 1.22 -17.64 18.14
N ARG A 284 2.17 -18.54 18.41
CA ARG A 284 2.83 -18.65 19.71
C ARG A 284 3.62 -17.39 20.08
N GLU A 285 4.38 -16.82 19.12
CA GLU A 285 5.15 -15.60 19.33
C GLU A 285 4.24 -14.41 19.60
N PHE A 286 3.16 -14.26 18.82
CA PHE A 286 2.24 -13.15 19.00
C PHE A 286 1.48 -13.27 20.32
N ASN A 287 1.05 -14.48 20.70
CA ASN A 287 0.43 -14.75 21.98
C ASN A 287 1.36 -14.36 23.17
N ALA A 288 2.65 -14.66 23.05
CA ALA A 288 3.64 -14.25 24.07
C ALA A 288 3.80 -12.72 24.13
N ARG A 289 3.76 -12.03 22.98
CA ARG A 289 3.79 -10.55 22.94
C ARG A 289 2.55 -9.93 23.60
N MET A 290 1.36 -10.50 23.40
CA MET A 290 0.14 -10.07 24.08
C MET A 290 0.29 -10.18 25.61
N ALA A 291 0.83 -11.29 26.09
CA ALA A 291 1.11 -11.50 27.52
C ALA A 291 2.15 -10.49 28.06
N THR A 292 3.21 -10.20 27.30
CA THR A 292 4.23 -9.20 27.64
C THR A 292 3.63 -7.79 27.74
N ALA A 293 2.69 -7.45 26.85
CA ALA A 293 1.94 -6.19 26.91
C ALA A 293 0.92 -6.13 28.08
N GLY A 294 0.82 -7.18 28.89
CA GLY A 294 -0.08 -7.26 30.06
C GLY A 294 -1.54 -7.59 29.73
N ILE A 295 -1.82 -8.06 28.52
CA ILE A 295 -3.16 -8.46 28.10
C ILE A 295 -3.37 -9.92 28.50
N LYS A 296 -4.33 -10.19 29.40
CA LYS A 296 -4.62 -11.53 29.89
C LYS A 296 -5.27 -12.38 28.80
N GLN A 297 -5.02 -13.71 28.83
CA GLN A 297 -5.50 -14.67 27.82
C GLN A 297 -7.03 -14.73 27.68
N ASP A 298 -7.77 -14.47 28.73
CA ASP A 298 -9.25 -14.43 28.73
C ASP A 298 -9.81 -13.12 28.13
N ARG A 299 -8.95 -12.15 27.83
CA ARG A 299 -9.31 -10.82 27.32
C ARG A 299 -9.11 -10.66 25.81
N PHE A 300 -8.54 -11.65 25.13
CA PHE A 300 -8.34 -11.57 23.69
C PHE A 300 -8.58 -12.90 22.98
N GLU A 301 -8.82 -12.83 21.68
CA GLU A 301 -8.97 -13.95 20.77
C GLU A 301 -8.10 -13.71 19.52
N LEU A 302 -7.39 -14.76 19.08
CA LEU A 302 -6.55 -14.75 17.89
C LEU A 302 -7.22 -15.56 16.79
N LEU A 303 -7.49 -14.94 15.63
CA LEU A 303 -8.13 -15.55 14.47
C LEU A 303 -7.16 -15.61 13.29
N GLY A 304 -7.15 -16.75 12.61
CA GLY A 304 -6.39 -16.98 11.38
C GLY A 304 -7.03 -16.38 10.13
N GLY A 305 -6.50 -16.78 8.97
CA GLY A 305 -7.01 -16.39 7.65
C GLY A 305 -8.38 -16.98 7.34
N ASN A 306 -9.11 -16.31 6.43
CA ASN A 306 -10.35 -16.80 5.83
C ASN A 306 -10.42 -16.33 4.38
N PRO A 307 -11.21 -16.99 3.50
CA PRO A 307 -11.62 -16.41 2.23
C PRO A 307 -12.25 -15.03 2.41
N GLN A 308 -12.12 -14.17 1.40
CA GLN A 308 -12.51 -12.75 1.51
C GLN A 308 -13.96 -12.53 2.03
N PRO A 309 -15.01 -13.25 1.58
CA PRO A 309 -16.35 -13.02 2.09
C PRO A 309 -16.49 -13.31 3.60
N GLU A 310 -15.86 -14.39 4.06
CA GLU A 310 -15.85 -14.74 5.48
C GLU A 310 -15.01 -13.75 6.30
N HIS A 311 -13.88 -13.28 5.72
CA HIS A 311 -13.04 -12.26 6.36
C HIS A 311 -13.83 -10.98 6.61
N LEU A 312 -14.60 -10.53 5.62
CA LEU A 312 -15.45 -9.34 5.73
C LEU A 312 -16.57 -9.55 6.75
N ALA A 313 -17.24 -10.70 6.74
CA ALA A 313 -18.29 -11.00 7.71
C ALA A 313 -17.79 -11.02 9.17
N LYS A 314 -16.47 -11.28 9.40
CA LYS A 314 -15.88 -11.23 10.75
C LYS A 314 -15.84 -9.82 11.36
N HIS A 315 -15.94 -8.76 10.56
CA HIS A 315 -16.07 -7.39 11.09
C HIS A 315 -17.31 -7.23 11.97
N GLY A 316 -18.39 -7.96 11.67
CA GLY A 316 -19.58 -8.02 12.53
C GLY A 316 -19.40 -8.63 13.92
N LEU A 317 -18.20 -9.14 14.26
CA LEU A 317 -17.85 -9.59 15.60
C LEU A 317 -17.33 -8.46 16.51
N VAL A 318 -17.06 -7.29 15.94
CA VAL A 318 -16.31 -6.19 16.55
C VAL A 318 -17.19 -4.95 16.62
N ASP A 319 -17.20 -4.27 17.78
CA ASP A 319 -17.89 -3.00 17.96
C ASP A 319 -17.00 -1.80 17.56
N ILE A 320 -15.71 -1.87 17.85
CA ILE A 320 -14.75 -0.79 17.62
C ILE A 320 -13.45 -1.38 17.07
N MET A 321 -13.08 -0.98 15.85
CA MET A 321 -11.79 -1.36 15.30
C MET A 321 -10.66 -0.46 15.81
N LEU A 322 -9.51 -1.09 16.09
CA LEU A 322 -8.30 -0.42 16.51
C LEU A 322 -7.25 -0.52 15.39
N ASP A 323 -6.79 0.62 14.91
CA ASP A 323 -5.71 0.66 13.95
C ASP A 323 -4.33 0.63 14.65
N PRO A 324 -3.37 -0.12 14.11
CA PRO A 324 -1.97 -0.01 14.52
C PRO A 324 -1.35 1.30 14.03
N PHE A 325 -0.23 1.68 14.63
CA PHE A 325 0.54 2.84 14.25
C PHE A 325 2.06 2.53 14.34
N PRO A 326 2.94 3.23 13.60
CA PRO A 326 2.70 4.39 12.74
C PRO A 326 1.99 4.04 11.42
N HIS A 327 2.00 2.80 11.00
CA HIS A 327 1.40 2.34 9.75
C HIS A 327 -0.02 1.79 10.00
N GLY A 328 -1.03 2.57 9.68
CA GLY A 328 -2.44 2.22 9.87
C GLY A 328 -2.99 1.15 8.93
N GLY A 329 -4.29 0.87 9.06
CA GLY A 329 -4.99 -0.20 8.34
C GLY A 329 -5.11 0.01 6.83
N GLY A 330 -5.28 1.23 6.37
CA GLY A 330 -5.55 1.52 4.96
C GLY A 330 -6.80 0.78 4.46
N VAL A 331 -6.62 -0.13 3.50
CA VAL A 331 -7.74 -0.93 2.94
C VAL A 331 -8.49 -1.72 4.02
N SER A 332 -7.80 -2.26 5.03
CA SER A 332 -8.48 -2.99 6.11
C SER A 332 -9.44 -2.11 6.91
N SER A 333 -9.09 -0.83 7.12
CA SER A 333 -9.96 0.14 7.79
C SER A 333 -11.07 0.63 6.87
N ALA A 334 -10.78 0.85 5.58
CA ALA A 334 -11.79 1.22 4.59
C ALA A 334 -12.87 0.14 4.40
N CYS A 335 -12.54 -1.15 4.60
CA CYS A 335 -13.52 -2.24 4.55
C CYS A 335 -14.65 -2.07 5.56
N LEU A 336 -14.39 -1.43 6.70
CA LEU A 336 -15.40 -1.19 7.74
C LEU A 336 -16.53 -0.30 7.25
N LEU A 337 -16.23 0.70 6.44
CA LEU A 337 -17.24 1.64 5.91
C LEU A 337 -18.35 0.94 5.14
N TYR A 338 -18.09 -0.26 4.59
CA TYR A 338 -19.05 -1.06 3.82
C TYR A 338 -19.59 -2.27 4.58
N THR A 339 -19.21 -2.42 5.85
CA THR A 339 -19.64 -3.52 6.72
C THR A 339 -20.24 -3.01 8.03
N SER A 340 -20.47 -1.71 8.14
CA SER A 340 -21.07 -1.03 9.29
C SER A 340 -21.91 0.16 8.84
N ASP A 341 -22.75 0.70 9.73
CA ASP A 341 -23.57 1.89 9.48
C ASP A 341 -22.75 3.18 9.32
N ALA A 342 -21.44 3.15 9.56
CA ALA A 342 -20.56 4.32 9.47
C ALA A 342 -20.46 4.91 8.05
N ALA A 343 -20.96 4.23 7.01
CA ALA A 343 -20.99 4.73 5.65
C ALA A 343 -22.18 5.69 5.38
N ASP A 344 -23.17 5.72 6.26
CA ASP A 344 -24.42 6.50 6.10
C ASP A 344 -24.39 7.84 6.87
N GLU A 345 -23.35 8.09 7.67
CA GLU A 345 -23.07 9.33 8.38
C GLU A 345 -22.01 10.18 7.67
#